data_2318f5860de9b02f5eb931edfc17ce1a
#
_entry.id   2318f5860de9b02f5eb931edfc17ce1a
#
_cell.length_a   1.000
_cell.length_b   1.000
_cell.length_c   1.000
_cell.angle_alpha   90.00
_cell.angle_beta   90.00
_cell.angle_gamma   90.00
#
_symmetry.space_group_name_H-M   'P 1'
#
loop_
_entity.id
_entity.type
_entity.pdbx_description
1 polymer ?
#
loop_
_entity_poly.entity_id
_entity_poly.type
_entity_poly.pdbx_seq_one_letter_code
_entity_poly.pdbx_strand_id
1 'polypeptide(L)'
;NYSSKPTRRVDITFSIDYDANFMEAEKVILEVCKSHGLILKDPAPTVRIGEWADSSIELSTKVWVKSDDYWTVKFDLLEQVYVALNEAHIAIPYNQIQVSYRNVVEEKKQAQNK
;
A
#
# COMPACT_ATOMS: atom_id res chain seq x y z
N ASN A 1 25.01 -14.08 11.31
CA ASN A 1 24.70 -14.39 11.47
C ASN A 1 24.06 -15.05 11.46
N TYR A 2 24.10 -15.31 11.02
CA TYR A 2 23.48 -16.33 11.03
C TYR A 2 22.67 -16.57 12.11
N SER A 3 22.84 -16.38 12.98
CA SER A 3 22.04 -16.43 14.16
C SER A 3 20.81 -15.56 14.05
N SER A 4 20.85 -14.59 13.21
CA SER A 4 19.67 -13.75 13.02
C SER A 4 18.72 -14.39 12.04
N LYS A 5 17.44 -14.17 12.28
CA LYS A 5 16.44 -14.70 11.39
C LYS A 5 16.50 -14.00 10.03
N PRO A 6 16.15 -14.70 8.98
CA PRO A 6 16.16 -14.09 7.67
C PRO A 6 15.20 -12.91 7.60
N THR A 7 15.55 -11.99 6.74
CA THR A 7 14.69 -10.84 6.51
C THR A 7 14.12 -10.90 5.09
N ARG A 8 13.01 -10.23 4.90
CA ARG A 8 12.36 -10.16 3.59
C ARG A 8 11.95 -8.73 3.32
N ARG A 9 11.91 -8.39 2.05
CA ARG A 9 11.40 -7.10 1.64
C ARG A 9 9.93 -7.21 1.29
N VAL A 10 9.14 -6.31 1.84
CA VAL A 10 7.73 -6.20 1.51
C VAL A 10 7.59 -5.09 0.48
N ASP A 11 7.11 -5.45 -0.70
CA ASP A 11 6.89 -4.49 -1.78
C ASP A 11 5.39 -4.31 -1.96
N ILE A 12 4.93 -3.08 -1.82
CA ILE A 12 3.52 -2.78 -2.00
C ILE A 12 3.41 -1.53 -2.87
N THR A 13 2.51 -1.58 -3.82
CA THR A 13 2.24 -0.42 -4.67
C THR A 13 0.92 0.20 -4.23
N PHE A 14 0.95 1.48 -3.91
CA PHE A 14 -0.24 2.23 -3.56
C PHE A 14 -0.54 3.19 -4.70
N SER A 15 -1.80 3.24 -5.10
CA SER A 15 -2.22 4.12 -6.19
C SER A 15 -2.92 5.33 -5.60
N ILE A 16 -2.55 6.52 -6.08
CA ILE A 16 -3.25 7.74 -5.71
C ILE A 16 -3.72 8.43 -6.99
N ASP A 17 -4.70 9.31 -6.83
CA ASP A 17 -5.23 10.05 -7.96
C ASP A 17 -4.12 10.85 -8.63
N TYR A 18 -4.20 10.93 -9.96
CA TYR A 18 -3.19 11.64 -10.73
C TYR A 18 -3.03 13.08 -10.27
N ASP A 19 -4.12 13.71 -9.82
CA ASP A 19 -4.08 15.10 -9.37
C ASP A 19 -3.69 15.24 -7.90
N ALA A 20 -3.50 14.15 -7.19
CA ALA A 20 -3.14 14.22 -5.79
C ALA A 20 -1.70 14.67 -5.62
N ASN A 21 -1.41 15.21 -4.45
CA ASN A 21 -0.06 15.64 -4.13
C ASN A 21 0.77 14.42 -3.72
N PHE A 22 1.59 13.95 -4.66
CA PHE A 22 2.34 12.71 -4.40
C PHE A 22 3.38 12.90 -3.31
N MET A 23 3.92 14.09 -3.15
CA MET A 23 4.90 14.33 -2.08
C MET A 23 4.25 14.19 -0.71
N GLU A 24 3.05 14.69 -0.58
CA GLU A 24 2.31 14.50 0.66
C GLU A 24 1.99 13.04 0.87
N ALA A 25 1.59 12.34 -0.17
CA ALA A 25 1.28 10.92 -0.07
C ALA A 25 2.51 10.11 0.34
N GLU A 26 3.66 10.42 -0.26
CA GLU A 26 4.90 9.73 0.12
C GLU A 26 5.21 9.95 1.59
N LYS A 27 5.03 11.19 2.05
CA LYS A 27 5.29 11.50 3.45
C LYS A 27 4.36 10.74 4.38
N VAL A 28 3.08 10.71 4.04
CA VAL A 28 2.09 10.01 4.86
C VAL A 28 2.42 8.52 4.94
N ILE A 29 2.69 7.90 3.79
CA ILE A 29 2.99 6.47 3.77
C ILE A 29 4.27 6.20 4.54
N LEU A 30 5.27 7.05 4.38
CA LEU A 30 6.54 6.85 5.06
C LEU A 30 6.37 6.94 6.57
N GLU A 31 5.52 7.85 7.04
CA GLU A 31 5.25 7.96 8.46
C GLU A 31 4.58 6.71 9.00
N VAL A 32 3.65 6.14 8.24
CA VAL A 32 3.04 4.87 8.65
C VAL A 32 4.11 3.80 8.79
N CYS A 33 5.01 3.73 7.80
CA CYS A 33 6.07 2.74 7.85
C CYS A 33 6.98 2.94 9.05
N LYS A 34 7.34 4.18 9.34
CA LYS A 34 8.26 4.45 10.44
C LYS A 34 7.62 4.20 11.80
N SER A 35 6.31 4.29 11.88
CA SER A 35 5.64 4.07 13.16
C SER A 35 5.33 2.61 13.41
N HIS A 36 5.52 1.74 12.44
CA HIS A 36 5.21 0.33 12.60
C HIS A 36 6.37 -0.37 13.29
N GLY A 37 6.09 -1.03 14.41
CA GLY A 37 7.14 -1.60 15.24
C GLY A 37 7.87 -2.77 14.63
N LEU A 38 7.27 -3.46 13.65
CA LEU A 38 7.88 -4.63 13.05
C LEU A 38 8.67 -4.31 11.79
N ILE A 39 8.62 -3.07 11.32
CA ILE A 39 9.40 -2.68 10.15
C ILE A 39 10.78 -2.29 10.60
N LEU A 40 11.79 -2.89 9.98
CA LEU A 40 13.17 -2.63 10.33
C LEU A 40 13.56 -1.22 9.92
N LYS A 41 14.42 -0.62 10.71
CA LYS A 41 14.87 0.74 10.42
C LYS A 41 16.01 0.77 9.43
N ASP A 42 16.69 -0.33 9.27
CA ASP A 42 17.84 -0.43 8.37
C ASP A 42 17.76 -1.76 7.63
N PRO A 43 17.61 -1.75 6.32
CA PRO A 43 17.49 -0.57 5.45
C PRO A 43 16.19 0.20 5.70
N ALA A 44 16.29 1.50 5.56
CA ALA A 44 15.13 2.37 5.83
C ALA A 44 14.02 2.13 4.82
N PRO A 45 12.76 2.32 5.23
CA PRO A 45 11.66 2.23 4.28
C PRO A 45 11.78 3.29 3.19
N THR A 46 11.31 2.95 2.00
CA THR A 46 11.32 3.89 0.89
C THR A 46 9.95 3.92 0.24
N VAL A 47 9.56 5.11 -0.22
CA VAL A 47 8.33 5.33 -0.95
C VAL A 47 8.66 6.25 -2.11
N ARG A 48 8.52 5.75 -3.32
CA ARG A 48 8.85 6.53 -4.51
C ARG A 48 7.82 6.27 -5.60
N ILE A 49 7.69 7.21 -6.50
CA ILE A 49 6.85 6.95 -7.67
C ILE A 49 7.49 5.83 -8.47
N GLY A 50 6.70 4.78 -8.68
CA GLY A 50 7.16 3.66 -9.47
C GLY A 50 6.67 3.70 -10.89
N GLU A 51 5.50 4.28 -11.10
CA GLU A 51 4.92 4.27 -12.44
C GLU A 51 3.82 5.31 -12.52
N TRP A 52 3.61 5.84 -13.72
CA TRP A 52 2.46 6.69 -14.01
C TRP A 52 1.46 5.85 -14.79
N ALA A 53 0.25 5.71 -14.24
CA ALA A 53 -0.82 5.04 -14.95
C ALA A 53 -1.72 6.07 -15.61
N ASP A 54 -2.76 5.59 -16.27
CA ASP A 54 -3.60 6.48 -17.07
C ASP A 54 -4.26 7.56 -16.23
N SER A 55 -4.75 7.20 -15.05
CA SER A 55 -5.45 8.15 -14.20
C SER A 55 -4.93 8.12 -12.78
N SER A 56 -3.76 7.55 -12.55
CA SER A 56 -3.23 7.42 -11.20
C SER A 56 -1.72 7.47 -11.22
N ILE A 57 -1.17 7.73 -10.05
CA ILE A 57 0.27 7.64 -9.81
C ILE A 57 0.48 6.46 -8.87
N GLU A 58 1.39 5.58 -9.26
CA GLU A 58 1.68 4.38 -8.48
C GLU A 58 2.90 4.63 -7.61
N LEU A 59 2.71 4.52 -6.31
CA LEU A 59 3.79 4.73 -5.35
C LEU A 59 4.32 3.39 -4.88
N SER A 60 5.58 3.14 -5.19
CA SER A 60 6.24 1.90 -4.81
C SER A 60 6.77 2.04 -3.39
N THR A 61 6.30 1.18 -2.51
CA THR A 61 6.69 1.20 -1.10
C THR A 61 7.47 -0.06 -0.80
N LYS A 62 8.65 0.09 -0.24
CA LYS A 62 9.51 -1.04 0.08
C LYS A 62 9.96 -0.93 1.52
N VAL A 63 9.72 -1.97 2.28
CA VAL A 63 10.15 -2.03 3.68
C VAL A 63 10.74 -3.39 3.94
N TRP A 64 11.65 -3.45 4.91
CA TRP A 64 12.28 -4.71 5.29
C TRP A 64 11.75 -5.14 6.63
N VAL A 65 11.48 -6.45 6.75
CA VAL A 65 10.94 -7.04 7.97
C VAL A 65 11.60 -8.38 8.18
N LYS A 66 11.44 -8.91 9.38
CA LYS A 66 11.78 -10.31 9.61
C LYS A 66 10.81 -11.17 8.84
N SER A 67 11.30 -12.29 8.33
CA SER A 67 10.47 -13.15 7.49
C SER A 67 9.18 -13.55 8.19
N ASP A 68 9.24 -13.79 9.48
CA ASP A 68 8.05 -14.21 10.24
C ASP A 68 6.99 -13.12 10.28
N ASP A 69 7.38 -11.87 10.07
CA ASP A 69 6.45 -10.75 10.16
C ASP A 69 5.94 -10.29 8.81
N TYR A 70 6.32 -10.97 7.74
CA TYR A 70 6.03 -10.51 6.39
C TYR A 70 4.54 -10.25 6.17
N TRP A 71 3.71 -11.24 6.44
CA TRP A 71 2.28 -11.11 6.15
C TRP A 71 1.60 -10.13 7.09
N THR A 72 2.02 -10.11 8.36
CA THR A 72 1.46 -9.16 9.31
C THR A 72 1.72 -7.74 8.85
N VAL A 73 2.96 -7.45 8.49
CA VAL A 73 3.31 -6.10 8.06
C VAL A 73 2.60 -5.75 6.76
N LYS A 74 2.55 -6.70 5.84
CA LYS A 74 1.92 -6.43 4.55
C LYS A 74 0.45 -6.03 4.73
N PHE A 75 -0.28 -6.81 5.52
CA PHE A 75 -1.69 -6.50 5.74
C PHE A 75 -1.85 -5.21 6.54
N ASP A 76 -1.01 -5.01 7.55
CA ASP A 76 -1.09 -3.77 8.33
C ASP A 76 -0.86 -2.55 7.45
N LEU A 77 0.12 -2.61 6.56
CA LEU A 77 0.40 -1.48 5.69
C LEU A 77 -0.76 -1.21 4.74
N LEU A 78 -1.34 -2.27 4.18
CA LEU A 78 -2.47 -2.08 3.29
C LEU A 78 -3.61 -1.35 3.99
N GLU A 79 -3.87 -1.70 5.24
CA GLU A 79 -4.96 -1.09 5.98
C GLU A 79 -4.60 0.28 6.52
N GLN A 80 -3.42 0.38 7.13
CA GLN A 80 -3.04 1.63 7.80
C GLN A 80 -2.76 2.74 6.80
N VAL A 81 -2.16 2.41 5.68
CA VAL A 81 -1.91 3.42 4.66
C VAL A 81 -3.23 3.90 4.06
N TYR A 82 -4.16 2.99 3.83
CA TYR A 82 -5.46 3.39 3.33
C TYR A 82 -6.12 4.42 4.26
N VAL A 83 -6.13 4.12 5.54
CA VAL A 83 -6.71 5.03 6.52
C VAL A 83 -5.96 6.36 6.57
N ALA A 84 -4.63 6.28 6.56
CA ALA A 84 -3.83 7.49 6.66
C ALA A 84 -4.01 8.39 5.44
N LEU A 85 -4.10 7.80 4.24
CA LEU A 85 -4.31 8.60 3.04
C LEU A 85 -5.67 9.26 3.07
N ASN A 86 -6.69 8.54 3.54
CA ASN A 86 -8.01 9.13 3.67
C ASN A 86 -8.03 10.27 4.68
N GLU A 87 -7.35 10.10 5.80
CA GLU A 87 -7.30 11.14 6.81
C GLU A 87 -6.55 12.36 6.31
N ALA A 88 -5.59 12.17 5.44
CA ALA A 88 -4.84 13.27 4.85
C ALA A 88 -5.56 13.89 3.65
N HIS A 89 -6.74 13.37 3.32
CA HIS A 89 -7.54 13.86 2.19
C HIS A 89 -6.81 13.70 0.87
N ILE A 90 -6.06 12.64 0.74
CA ILE A 90 -5.38 12.31 -0.51
C ILE A 90 -6.29 11.38 -1.29
N ALA A 91 -6.65 11.81 -2.49
CA ALA A 91 -7.61 11.05 -3.29
C ALA A 91 -6.99 9.76 -3.81
N ILE A 92 -7.76 8.69 -3.71
CA ILE A 92 -7.37 7.38 -4.24
C ILE A 92 -8.17 7.16 -5.52
N PRO A 93 -7.55 6.60 -6.56
CA PRO A 93 -8.22 6.50 -7.86
C PRO A 93 -9.38 5.51 -7.80
N TYR A 94 -10.52 6.06 -7.60
CA TYR A 94 -11.74 5.30 -7.48
C TYR A 94 -12.03 4.45 -8.68
N ASN A 95 -11.73 4.98 -9.85
CA ASN A 95 -12.13 4.31 -11.09
C ASN A 95 -11.52 2.92 -11.21
N GLN A 96 -10.23 2.82 -10.91
CA GLN A 96 -9.53 1.56 -11.03
C GLN A 96 -10.07 0.55 -10.03
N ILE A 97 -10.18 0.97 -8.79
CA ILE A 97 -10.68 0.09 -7.74
C ILE A 97 -12.13 -0.25 -7.98
N GLN A 98 -12.90 0.74 -8.42
CA GLN A 98 -14.32 0.54 -8.62
C GLN A 98 -14.61 -0.45 -9.74
N VAL A 99 -13.83 -0.39 -10.82
CA VAL A 99 -14.05 -1.31 -11.92
C VAL A 99 -13.82 -2.74 -11.47
N SER A 100 -12.71 -2.99 -10.80
CA SER A 100 -12.44 -4.34 -10.31
C SER A 100 -13.49 -4.79 -9.32
N TYR A 101 -13.83 -3.92 -8.39
CA TYR A 101 -14.80 -4.28 -7.36
C TYR A 101 -16.17 -4.52 -7.99
N ARG A 102 -16.54 -3.66 -8.91
CA ARG A 102 -17.87 -3.79 -9.54
C ARG A 102 -17.97 -5.11 -10.29
N ASN A 103 -16.92 -5.48 -11.00
CA ASN A 103 -16.97 -6.73 -11.73
C ASN A 103 -17.21 -7.90 -10.80
N VAL A 104 -16.51 -7.93 -9.69
CA VAL A 104 -16.66 -9.01 -8.73
C VAL A 104 -18.05 -8.99 -8.11
N VAL A 105 -18.50 -7.81 -7.70
CA VAL A 105 -19.81 -7.69 -7.04
C VAL A 105 -20.93 -8.04 -8.00
N GLU A 106 -20.84 -7.56 -9.22
CA GLU A 106 -21.90 -7.84 -10.18
C GLU A 106 -21.98 -9.33 -10.49
N GLU A 107 -20.84 -9.98 -10.61
CA GLU A 107 -20.86 -11.43 -10.84
C GLU A 107 -21.50 -12.14 -9.68
N LYS A 108 -21.17 -11.76 -8.47
CA LYS A 108 -21.76 -12.38 -7.30
C LYS A 108 -23.26 -12.09 -7.21
N LYS A 109 -23.65 -10.88 -7.51
CA LYS A 109 -25.06 -10.54 -7.49
C LYS A 109 -25.83 -11.36 -8.49
N GLN A 110 -25.30 -11.49 -9.70
CA GLN A 110 -25.97 -12.28 -10.71
C GLN A 110 -26.10 -13.73 -10.28
N ALA A 111 -25.03 -14.26 -9.68
CA ALA A 111 -25.10 -15.63 -9.20
C ALA A 111 -26.11 -15.79 -8.08
N GLN A 112 -26.18 -14.81 -7.20
CA GLN A 112 -27.10 -14.88 -6.07
C GLN A 112 -28.54 -14.65 -6.47
N ASN A 113 -28.74 -13.79 -7.45
CA ASN A 113 -30.10 -13.47 -7.87
C ASN A 113 -30.73 -14.54 -8.74
N LYS A 114 -29.93 -15.45 -9.19
CA LYS A 114 -30.44 -16.57 -9.99
C LYS A 114 -30.75 -17.78 -9.15
#